data_10bcfec97dc2168e3ce18bfa156d7a8b
#
_entry.id   10bcfec97dc2168e3ce18bfa156d7a8b
#
_cell.length_a   1.000
_cell.length_b   1.000
_cell.length_c   1.000
_cell.angle_alpha   90.00
_cell.angle_beta   90.00
_cell.angle_gamma   90.00
#
_symmetry.space_group_name_H-M   'P 1'
#
loop_
_entity.id
_entity.type
_entity.pdbx_description
1 polymer ?
#
loop_
_entity_poly.entity_id
_entity_poly.type
_entity_poly.pdbx_seq_one_letter_code
_entity_poly.pdbx_strand_id
1 'polypeptide(L)'
;MKICIVGGGSSGWMTAAAFTKRFPHYDIQVIEDPDTKPLSVGESTLGHFNRYLDCIDVKDTDWMKDCNATYKLSIQFSNWKNGDSTDVFQYPFGEMDYTNGDFLTWYYLHHTWPQLFPDQTYCEFYNPISYLASTNKIVDDNTHVRNFRRHWDTSYHFDATLFGGWLRDNICKTVVNTKAKIINALYDDQCNIKSLVDAEGIHHNADYFIDCTGFSSVLLEQKMGQEFIQFPNLPNDSAVVAHVPYKDKNKEMKNQTDGYALDNGWCWTIPLWNSLGKGYVYSSEFALPGIAEAEFRKHTGYAHEVEHIKFKHGRRRLGWSQNVIGIGLSYGFLEPLESTGLFTTHENILRLVDTFERRDGHVTQIDVDGYNHAVHYELEAMKEFVEMHYYLSPRIDTPYWRHYSNGSPLSHEQMFDKVVRSPRLYQEFIHCWNISNAPKDLGGLPYIAAGLGYHPLTKTDYNYKVNRRECDVSYLNELKNRHFHYRKSVLKYLEKQPTHYEYLKKYIYV
;
A
#
# COMPACT_ATOMS: atom_id res chain seq x y z
N MET A 1 16.97 22.11 18.18
CA MET A 1 15.51 22.08 17.95
C MET A 1 14.91 20.94 18.75
N LYS A 2 13.75 21.15 19.36
CA LYS A 2 13.06 20.14 20.15
C LYS A 2 11.80 19.66 19.40
N ILE A 3 11.69 18.34 19.19
CA ILE A 3 10.56 17.69 18.54
C ILE A 3 9.84 16.82 19.56
N CYS A 4 8.52 17.00 19.68
CA CYS A 4 7.67 16.17 20.53
C CYS A 4 6.72 15.35 19.64
N ILE A 5 6.86 14.03 19.65
CA ILE A 5 6.03 13.08 18.94
C ILE A 5 5.01 12.52 19.93
N VAL A 6 3.72 12.66 19.64
CA VAL A 6 2.64 12.13 20.48
C VAL A 6 2.03 10.92 19.80
N GLY A 7 2.14 9.77 20.48
CA GLY A 7 1.74 8.46 19.99
C GLY A 7 2.94 7.52 19.81
N GLY A 8 2.97 6.43 20.58
CA GLY A 8 4.05 5.43 20.61
C GLY A 8 3.77 4.19 19.75
N GLY A 9 2.86 4.29 18.76
CA GLY A 9 2.64 3.24 17.76
C GLY A 9 3.74 3.22 16.69
N SER A 10 3.55 2.39 15.65
CA SER A 10 4.49 2.25 14.52
C SER A 10 4.83 3.60 13.87
N SER A 11 3.82 4.44 13.59
CA SER A 11 4.03 5.77 12.98
C SER A 11 4.91 6.68 13.84
N GLY A 12 4.71 6.66 15.17
CA GLY A 12 5.50 7.47 16.10
C GLY A 12 6.97 7.03 16.16
N TRP A 13 7.22 5.74 16.31
CA TRP A 13 8.58 5.22 16.35
C TRP A 13 9.30 5.28 15.00
N MET A 14 8.57 5.13 13.88
CA MET A 14 9.10 5.38 12.55
C MET A 14 9.51 6.85 12.37
N THR A 15 8.69 7.79 12.83
CA THR A 15 9.02 9.22 12.82
C THR A 15 10.25 9.51 13.69
N ALA A 16 10.26 8.99 14.92
CA ALA A 16 11.37 9.16 15.84
C ALA A 16 12.69 8.61 15.27
N ALA A 17 12.66 7.43 14.64
CA ALA A 17 13.84 6.81 14.04
C ALA A 17 14.40 7.63 12.88
N ALA A 18 13.55 8.11 11.98
CA ALA A 18 13.96 8.97 10.87
C ALA A 18 14.60 10.28 11.37
N PHE A 19 13.96 10.95 12.34
CA PHE A 19 14.53 12.17 12.94
C PHE A 19 15.82 11.92 13.71
N THR A 20 15.93 10.82 14.47
CA THR A 20 17.15 10.45 15.20
C THR A 20 18.34 10.25 14.26
N LYS A 21 18.11 9.61 13.12
CA LYS A 21 19.16 9.34 12.12
C LYS A 21 19.56 10.59 11.34
N ARG A 22 18.59 11.38 10.93
CA ARG A 22 18.82 12.53 10.04
C ARG A 22 19.21 13.80 10.80
N PHE A 23 18.74 13.97 12.04
CA PHE A 23 18.97 15.14 12.87
C PHE A 23 19.51 14.76 14.26
N PRO A 24 20.75 14.23 14.37
CA PRO A 24 21.28 13.72 15.63
C PRO A 24 21.48 14.81 16.70
N HIS A 25 21.36 16.08 16.32
CA HIS A 25 21.47 17.24 17.21
C HIS A 25 20.10 17.79 17.68
N TYR A 26 18.97 17.14 17.29
CA TYR A 26 17.65 17.52 17.79
C TYR A 26 17.33 16.76 19.08
N ASP A 27 16.61 17.43 19.98
CA ASP A 27 16.05 16.80 21.17
C ASP A 27 14.71 16.18 20.81
N ILE A 28 14.62 14.85 20.82
CA ILE A 28 13.42 14.11 20.44
C ILE A 28 12.78 13.48 21.66
N GLN A 29 11.49 13.74 21.84
CA GLN A 29 10.66 13.11 22.87
C GLN A 29 9.50 12.38 22.19
N VAL A 30 9.22 11.16 22.62
CA VAL A 30 7.99 10.41 22.29
C VAL A 30 7.12 10.34 23.55
N ILE A 31 5.84 10.73 23.43
CA ILE A 31 4.84 10.62 24.50
C ILE A 31 3.85 9.53 24.10
N GLU A 32 3.73 8.50 24.92
CA GLU A 32 2.83 7.37 24.73
C GLU A 32 1.73 7.35 25.78
N ASP A 33 0.48 7.31 25.37
CA ASP A 33 -0.64 7.06 26.27
C ASP A 33 -0.63 5.60 26.72
N PRO A 34 -0.46 5.31 28.03
CA PRO A 34 -0.37 3.94 28.55
C PRO A 34 -1.68 3.13 28.39
N ASP A 35 -2.81 3.80 28.19
CA ASP A 35 -4.13 3.17 28.03
C ASP A 35 -4.40 2.74 26.58
N THR A 36 -3.59 3.20 25.62
CA THR A 36 -3.80 2.91 24.19
C THR A 36 -3.12 1.59 23.80
N LYS A 37 -3.92 0.67 23.24
CA LYS A 37 -3.40 -0.57 22.65
C LYS A 37 -3.11 -0.34 21.17
N PRO A 38 -1.91 -0.71 20.68
CA PRO A 38 -1.62 -0.66 19.25
C PRO A 38 -2.45 -1.71 18.49
N LEU A 39 -2.92 -1.34 17.30
CA LEU A 39 -3.52 -2.30 16.37
C LEU A 39 -2.38 -3.11 15.73
N SER A 40 -2.45 -4.44 15.82
CA SER A 40 -1.44 -5.34 15.25
C SER A 40 -2.10 -6.53 14.59
N VAL A 41 -2.25 -6.47 13.28
CA VAL A 41 -2.82 -7.56 12.46
C VAL A 41 -1.90 -7.99 11.33
N GLY A 42 -0.64 -7.56 11.39
CA GLY A 42 0.30 -7.64 10.28
C GLY A 42 0.06 -6.51 9.28
N GLU A 43 1.14 -5.93 8.84
CA GLU A 43 1.14 -4.84 7.86
C GLU A 43 1.83 -5.29 6.58
N SER A 44 1.42 -4.66 5.50
CA SER A 44 1.94 -4.87 4.17
C SER A 44 2.43 -3.55 3.59
N THR A 45 3.58 -3.57 2.90
CA THR A 45 4.20 -2.37 2.33
C THR A 45 4.28 -2.43 0.81
N LEU A 46 4.71 -1.33 0.20
CA LEU A 46 5.09 -1.20 -1.20
C LEU A 46 6.62 -1.03 -1.31
N GLY A 47 7.20 -1.21 -2.49
CA GLY A 47 8.66 -1.13 -2.73
C GLY A 47 9.30 0.16 -2.24
N HIS A 48 8.56 1.27 -2.17
CA HIS A 48 9.00 2.54 -1.61
C HIS A 48 9.43 2.48 -0.14
N PHE A 49 9.02 1.46 0.61
CA PHE A 49 9.44 1.28 2.00
C PHE A 49 10.97 1.14 2.14
N ASN A 50 11.64 0.65 1.09
CA ASN A 50 13.10 0.59 1.06
C ASN A 50 13.75 1.99 1.18
N ARG A 51 13.13 3.04 0.65
CA ARG A 51 13.60 4.43 0.83
C ARG A 51 13.57 4.85 2.31
N TYR A 52 12.57 4.38 3.05
CA TYR A 52 12.50 4.63 4.48
C TYR A 52 13.59 3.84 5.24
N LEU A 53 13.82 2.56 4.91
CA LEU A 53 14.90 1.76 5.48
C LEU A 53 16.28 2.37 5.19
N ASP A 54 16.51 2.85 3.97
CA ASP A 54 17.72 3.59 3.59
C ASP A 54 17.88 4.89 4.39
N CYS A 55 16.78 5.62 4.61
CA CYS A 55 16.79 6.86 5.42
C CYS A 55 17.25 6.61 6.86
N ILE A 56 16.91 5.47 7.43
CA ILE A 56 17.31 5.09 8.80
C ILE A 56 18.55 4.17 8.84
N ASP A 57 19.18 3.87 7.70
CA ASP A 57 20.36 3.03 7.56
C ASP A 57 20.19 1.64 8.18
N VAL A 58 19.16 0.91 7.75
CA VAL A 58 18.77 -0.42 8.27
C VAL A 58 18.68 -1.43 7.14
N LYS A 59 19.31 -2.60 7.34
CA LYS A 59 19.29 -3.72 6.38
C LYS A 59 18.32 -4.80 6.81
N ASP A 60 17.84 -5.59 5.86
CA ASP A 60 16.90 -6.70 6.07
C ASP A 60 17.28 -7.61 7.26
N THR A 61 18.55 -7.97 7.35
CA THR A 61 19.09 -8.84 8.41
C THR A 61 19.05 -8.25 9.81
N ASP A 62 18.90 -6.93 9.94
CA ASP A 62 18.93 -6.25 11.22
C ASP A 62 17.60 -6.34 11.97
N TRP A 63 16.46 -6.39 11.23
CA TRP A 63 15.14 -6.24 11.81
C TRP A 63 14.11 -7.32 11.43
N MET A 64 14.23 -7.93 10.22
CA MET A 64 13.17 -8.80 9.71
C MET A 64 12.85 -9.97 10.64
N LYS A 65 13.87 -10.58 11.24
CA LYS A 65 13.71 -11.71 12.17
C LYS A 65 12.90 -11.33 13.40
N ASP A 66 13.22 -10.19 14.00
CA ASP A 66 12.59 -9.72 15.24
C ASP A 66 11.15 -9.21 15.01
N CYS A 67 10.82 -8.85 13.77
CA CYS A 67 9.51 -8.30 13.40
C CYS A 67 8.61 -9.30 12.64
N ASN A 68 8.94 -10.59 12.66
CA ASN A 68 8.23 -11.65 11.90
C ASN A 68 8.07 -11.31 10.41
N ALA A 69 9.04 -10.61 9.82
CA ALA A 69 8.93 -10.07 8.48
C ALA A 69 9.15 -11.12 7.39
N THR A 70 8.46 -10.94 6.27
CA THR A 70 8.64 -11.72 5.05
C THR A 70 8.71 -10.78 3.85
N TYR A 71 9.24 -11.26 2.71
CA TYR A 71 9.27 -10.46 1.49
C TYR A 71 7.92 -10.46 0.78
N LYS A 72 7.66 -9.37 0.07
CA LYS A 72 6.49 -9.17 -0.78
C LYS A 72 6.93 -8.69 -2.16
N LEU A 73 6.40 -9.33 -3.23
CA LEU A 73 6.71 -9.02 -4.63
C LEU A 73 5.51 -8.53 -5.42
N SER A 74 4.30 -8.78 -4.92
CA SER A 74 3.07 -8.37 -5.61
C SER A 74 1.89 -8.31 -4.66
N ILE A 75 0.78 -7.76 -5.17
CA ILE A 75 -0.55 -7.95 -4.62
C ILE A 75 -1.30 -8.88 -5.56
N GLN A 76 -1.89 -9.94 -5.02
CA GLN A 76 -2.78 -10.85 -5.73
C GLN A 76 -4.22 -10.45 -5.46
N PHE A 77 -5.03 -10.46 -6.48
CA PHE A 77 -6.48 -10.25 -6.40
C PHE A 77 -7.18 -11.52 -6.81
N SER A 78 -8.00 -12.06 -5.91
CA SER A 78 -8.72 -13.33 -6.10
C SER A 78 -10.22 -13.10 -6.03
N ASN A 79 -10.99 -13.69 -6.95
CA ASN A 79 -12.46 -13.62 -6.97
C ASN A 79 -13.06 -12.22 -7.25
N TRP A 80 -12.31 -11.32 -7.87
CA TRP A 80 -12.76 -9.95 -8.14
C TRP A 80 -13.56 -9.79 -9.43
N LYS A 81 -13.49 -10.77 -10.34
CA LYS A 81 -14.08 -10.68 -11.69
C LYS A 81 -15.38 -11.44 -11.84
N ASN A 82 -15.40 -12.73 -11.51
CA ASN A 82 -16.52 -13.62 -11.82
C ASN A 82 -17.22 -14.21 -10.60
N GLY A 83 -16.77 -13.91 -9.37
CA GLY A 83 -17.21 -14.62 -8.19
C GLY A 83 -16.70 -16.07 -8.14
N ASP A 84 -15.66 -16.40 -8.94
CA ASP A 84 -15.04 -17.72 -9.03
C ASP A 84 -13.62 -17.69 -8.42
N SER A 85 -13.33 -18.63 -7.54
CA SER A 85 -12.03 -18.76 -6.86
C SER A 85 -10.84 -19.02 -7.80
N THR A 86 -11.10 -19.40 -9.05
CA THR A 86 -10.06 -19.59 -10.09
C THR A 86 -9.68 -18.28 -10.78
N ASP A 87 -10.45 -17.21 -10.56
CA ASP A 87 -10.22 -15.89 -11.13
C ASP A 87 -9.17 -15.15 -10.27
N VAL A 88 -7.93 -15.15 -10.74
CA VAL A 88 -6.79 -14.57 -10.06
C VAL A 88 -5.97 -13.70 -11.01
N PHE A 89 -5.63 -12.51 -10.57
CA PHE A 89 -4.65 -11.66 -11.25
C PHE A 89 -3.70 -11.00 -10.23
N GLN A 90 -2.62 -10.41 -10.73
CA GLN A 90 -1.57 -9.84 -9.88
C GLN A 90 -1.23 -8.41 -10.30
N TYR A 91 -0.86 -7.63 -9.31
CA TYR A 91 -0.11 -6.39 -9.45
C TYR A 91 1.31 -6.59 -8.91
N PRO A 92 2.28 -6.98 -9.77
CA PRO A 92 3.67 -7.15 -9.38
C PRO A 92 4.37 -5.80 -9.22
N PHE A 93 5.35 -5.74 -8.31
CA PHE A 93 6.15 -4.54 -8.12
C PHE A 93 7.21 -4.38 -9.21
N GLY A 94 7.93 -3.25 -9.18
CA GLY A 94 8.93 -2.92 -10.19
C GLY A 94 8.32 -2.32 -11.47
N GLU A 95 9.21 -1.98 -12.39
CA GLU A 95 8.85 -1.30 -13.63
C GLU A 95 8.35 -2.28 -14.70
N MET A 96 7.42 -1.83 -15.56
CA MET A 96 6.99 -2.57 -16.73
C MET A 96 8.16 -2.73 -17.73
N ASP A 97 8.35 -3.94 -18.23
CA ASP A 97 9.32 -4.25 -19.28
C ASP A 97 8.69 -4.12 -20.67
N TYR A 98 8.93 -3.01 -21.33
CA TYR A 98 8.44 -2.73 -22.68
C TYR A 98 9.26 -3.35 -23.81
N THR A 99 10.21 -4.25 -23.53
CA THR A 99 10.98 -4.95 -24.59
C THR A 99 10.11 -5.81 -25.49
N ASN A 100 8.91 -6.18 -25.02
CA ASN A 100 7.93 -6.96 -25.79
C ASN A 100 6.87 -6.09 -26.49
N GLY A 101 7.05 -4.78 -26.54
CA GLY A 101 6.13 -3.83 -27.15
C GLY A 101 5.50 -2.87 -26.17
N ASP A 102 4.67 -1.96 -26.66
CA ASP A 102 3.95 -0.99 -25.84
C ASP A 102 2.82 -1.65 -25.02
N PHE A 103 2.20 -0.89 -24.11
CA PHE A 103 1.18 -1.37 -23.19
C PHE A 103 -0.11 -1.94 -23.85
N LEU A 104 -0.29 -1.76 -25.17
CA LEU A 104 -1.39 -2.33 -25.95
C LEU A 104 -1.01 -3.64 -26.65
N THR A 105 0.27 -3.96 -26.76
CA THR A 105 0.76 -5.12 -27.53
C THR A 105 0.12 -6.41 -27.02
N TRP A 106 -0.01 -6.60 -25.71
CA TRP A 106 -0.69 -7.77 -25.12
C TRP A 106 -2.13 -7.91 -25.62
N TYR A 107 -2.90 -6.82 -25.68
CA TYR A 107 -4.26 -6.83 -26.17
C TYR A 107 -4.34 -7.22 -27.65
N TYR A 108 -3.43 -6.70 -28.49
CA TYR A 108 -3.34 -7.09 -29.90
C TYR A 108 -3.02 -8.56 -30.09
N LEU A 109 -2.06 -9.10 -29.34
CA LEU A 109 -1.70 -10.51 -29.37
C LEU A 109 -2.88 -11.40 -28.95
N HIS A 110 -3.59 -11.05 -27.91
CA HIS A 110 -4.76 -11.79 -27.44
C HIS A 110 -5.93 -11.72 -28.41
N HIS A 111 -6.13 -10.57 -29.06
CA HIS A 111 -7.16 -10.44 -30.10
C HIS A 111 -6.81 -11.27 -31.34
N THR A 112 -5.56 -11.24 -31.77
CA THR A 112 -5.11 -11.88 -33.01
C THR A 112 -4.98 -13.40 -32.84
N TRP A 113 -4.51 -13.87 -31.71
CA TRP A 113 -4.27 -15.29 -31.41
C TRP A 113 -4.78 -15.71 -30.04
N PRO A 114 -6.09 -15.59 -29.75
CA PRO A 114 -6.64 -15.87 -28.42
C PRO A 114 -6.36 -17.29 -27.93
N GLN A 115 -6.25 -18.26 -28.84
CA GLN A 115 -5.96 -19.66 -28.52
C GLN A 115 -4.50 -19.91 -28.07
N LEU A 116 -3.59 -18.97 -28.30
CA LEU A 116 -2.17 -19.13 -27.94
C LEU A 116 -1.81 -18.50 -26.59
N PHE A 117 -2.75 -17.80 -25.97
CA PHE A 117 -2.53 -17.06 -24.73
C PHE A 117 -3.57 -17.37 -23.64
N PRO A 118 -4.13 -18.61 -23.54
CA PRO A 118 -5.23 -18.87 -22.62
C PRO A 118 -4.84 -18.67 -21.16
N ASP A 119 -3.55 -18.88 -20.83
CA ASP A 119 -3.03 -18.87 -19.46
C ASP A 119 -2.08 -17.70 -19.19
N GLN A 120 -1.95 -16.74 -20.10
CA GLN A 120 -1.02 -15.64 -19.94
C GLN A 120 -1.72 -14.36 -19.50
N THR A 121 -1.36 -13.88 -18.34
CA THR A 121 -1.87 -12.62 -17.80
C THR A 121 -1.10 -11.42 -18.36
N TYR A 122 -1.74 -10.25 -18.29
CA TYR A 122 -1.12 -8.98 -18.66
C TYR A 122 0.17 -8.73 -17.87
N CYS A 123 0.16 -9.03 -16.56
CA CYS A 123 1.34 -8.83 -15.72
C CYS A 123 2.50 -9.75 -16.09
N GLU A 124 2.26 -11.00 -16.47
CA GLU A 124 3.31 -11.91 -16.94
C GLU A 124 3.95 -11.45 -18.23
N PHE A 125 3.22 -10.73 -19.07
CA PHE A 125 3.74 -10.21 -20.34
C PHE A 125 4.68 -9.03 -20.13
N TYR A 126 4.35 -8.11 -19.22
CA TYR A 126 5.11 -6.87 -19.05
C TYR A 126 6.01 -6.83 -17.81
N ASN A 127 5.82 -7.73 -16.85
CA ASN A 127 6.59 -7.66 -15.61
C ASN A 127 7.15 -9.04 -15.22
N PRO A 128 8.48 -9.24 -15.36
CA PRO A 128 9.13 -10.50 -15.02
C PRO A 128 9.01 -10.92 -13.54
N ILE A 129 8.74 -9.98 -12.63
CA ILE A 129 8.55 -10.26 -11.20
C ILE A 129 7.29 -11.11 -10.98
N SER A 130 6.31 -11.03 -11.88
CA SER A 130 5.12 -11.88 -11.84
C SER A 130 5.45 -13.37 -11.83
N TYR A 131 6.54 -13.78 -12.48
CA TYR A 131 7.00 -15.17 -12.45
C TYR A 131 7.56 -15.58 -11.08
N LEU A 132 8.25 -14.65 -10.39
CA LEU A 132 8.69 -14.88 -9.01
C LEU A 132 7.48 -15.02 -8.08
N ALA A 133 6.51 -14.14 -8.22
CA ALA A 133 5.31 -14.13 -7.41
C ALA A 133 4.46 -15.40 -7.64
N SER A 134 4.15 -15.75 -8.90
CA SER A 134 3.33 -16.91 -9.25
C SER A 134 3.97 -18.26 -8.85
N THR A 135 5.31 -18.34 -8.87
CA THR A 135 6.05 -19.54 -8.45
C THR A 135 6.44 -19.54 -6.97
N ASN A 136 6.09 -18.50 -6.24
CA ASN A 136 6.47 -18.29 -4.83
C ASN A 136 7.99 -18.39 -4.59
N LYS A 137 8.76 -17.77 -5.45
CA LYS A 137 10.22 -17.76 -5.40
C LYS A 137 10.74 -16.36 -5.05
N ILE A 138 11.92 -16.32 -4.45
CA ILE A 138 12.71 -15.12 -4.30
C ILE A 138 14.15 -15.42 -4.68
N VAL A 139 14.81 -14.49 -5.29
CA VAL A 139 16.20 -14.61 -5.77
C VAL A 139 16.95 -13.32 -5.50
N ASP A 140 18.28 -13.41 -5.50
CA ASP A 140 19.12 -12.22 -5.54
C ASP A 140 19.16 -11.64 -6.97
N ASP A 141 19.73 -10.45 -7.11
CA ASP A 141 19.92 -9.81 -8.43
C ASP A 141 20.60 -10.74 -9.41
N ASN A 142 20.01 -10.91 -10.60
CA ASN A 142 20.51 -11.81 -11.62
C ASN A 142 20.04 -11.39 -13.01
N THR A 143 20.59 -12.07 -14.04
CA THR A 143 20.27 -11.78 -15.45
C THR A 143 19.11 -12.62 -16.01
N HIS A 144 18.62 -13.62 -15.28
CA HIS A 144 17.54 -14.50 -15.74
C HIS A 144 16.16 -13.85 -15.60
N VAL A 145 15.96 -13.09 -14.50
CA VAL A 145 14.74 -12.29 -14.28
C VAL A 145 15.08 -10.85 -14.66
N ARG A 146 14.67 -10.44 -15.86
CA ARG A 146 15.00 -9.12 -16.41
C ARG A 146 14.47 -8.00 -15.51
N ASN A 147 15.27 -6.93 -15.39
CA ASN A 147 14.94 -5.71 -14.65
C ASN A 147 14.64 -5.92 -13.16
N PHE A 148 14.84 -7.12 -12.62
CA PHE A 148 14.64 -7.37 -11.21
C PHE A 148 15.84 -6.90 -10.38
N ARG A 149 15.57 -6.03 -9.41
CA ARG A 149 16.52 -5.52 -8.42
C ARG A 149 15.95 -5.76 -7.04
N ARG A 150 16.48 -6.75 -6.33
CA ARG A 150 15.89 -7.21 -5.06
C ARG A 150 15.62 -6.05 -4.08
N HIS A 151 16.55 -5.15 -3.88
CA HIS A 151 16.41 -4.02 -2.97
C HIS A 151 15.26 -3.07 -3.37
N TRP A 152 15.07 -2.79 -4.68
CA TRP A 152 14.09 -1.79 -5.13
C TRP A 152 12.72 -2.38 -5.47
N ASP A 153 12.69 -3.63 -5.89
CA ASP A 153 11.49 -4.26 -6.44
C ASP A 153 10.85 -5.25 -5.45
N THR A 154 11.40 -5.39 -4.24
CA THR A 154 10.76 -6.11 -3.13
C THR A 154 10.17 -5.15 -2.11
N SER A 155 9.21 -5.65 -1.39
CA SER A 155 8.59 -5.01 -0.24
C SER A 155 8.48 -6.02 0.90
N TYR A 156 7.71 -5.71 1.93
CA TYR A 156 7.69 -6.52 3.14
C TYR A 156 6.26 -6.70 3.67
N HIS A 157 6.07 -7.85 4.33
CA HIS A 157 5.03 -8.04 5.33
C HIS A 157 5.71 -8.10 6.68
N PHE A 158 5.19 -7.46 7.71
CA PHE A 158 5.75 -7.52 9.05
C PHE A 158 4.73 -7.15 10.13
N ASP A 159 5.05 -7.46 11.37
CA ASP A 159 4.32 -6.97 12.54
C ASP A 159 4.76 -5.54 12.87
N ALA A 160 3.89 -4.57 12.61
CA ALA A 160 4.21 -3.16 12.79
C ALA A 160 4.40 -2.77 14.27
N THR A 161 3.78 -3.50 15.20
CA THR A 161 4.00 -3.28 16.63
C THR A 161 5.41 -3.73 17.04
N LEU A 162 5.83 -4.90 16.57
CA LEU A 162 7.20 -5.38 16.78
C LEU A 162 8.22 -4.46 16.11
N PHE A 163 7.93 -3.97 14.91
CA PHE A 163 8.82 -3.04 14.22
C PHE A 163 8.97 -1.71 14.97
N GLY A 164 7.86 -1.14 15.45
CA GLY A 164 7.91 0.06 16.30
C GLY A 164 8.74 -0.16 17.57
N GLY A 165 8.57 -1.30 18.26
CA GLY A 165 9.39 -1.70 19.40
C GLY A 165 10.87 -1.87 19.04
N TRP A 166 11.16 -2.52 17.91
CA TRP A 166 12.51 -2.70 17.40
C TRP A 166 13.21 -1.35 17.12
N LEU A 167 12.51 -0.42 16.48
CA LEU A 167 13.02 0.94 16.21
C LEU A 167 13.34 1.69 17.52
N ARG A 168 12.42 1.62 18.51
CA ARG A 168 12.64 2.20 19.83
C ARG A 168 13.93 1.67 20.46
N ASP A 169 14.10 0.35 20.48
CA ASP A 169 15.16 -0.31 21.25
C ASP A 169 16.52 -0.33 20.52
N ASN A 170 16.54 -0.22 19.19
CA ASN A 170 17.76 -0.30 18.39
C ASN A 170 18.20 1.04 17.79
N ILE A 171 17.28 1.87 17.32
CA ILE A 171 17.58 3.14 16.64
C ILE A 171 17.39 4.34 17.57
N CYS A 172 16.31 4.36 18.35
CA CYS A 172 15.86 5.53 19.12
C CYS A 172 16.42 5.54 20.56
N LYS A 173 17.60 5.03 20.80
CA LYS A 173 18.19 4.89 22.17
C LYS A 173 18.39 6.22 22.91
N THR A 174 18.49 7.32 22.18
CA THR A 174 18.67 8.68 22.74
C THR A 174 17.34 9.43 22.88
N VAL A 175 16.25 8.88 22.37
CA VAL A 175 14.92 9.49 22.43
C VAL A 175 14.35 9.37 23.83
N VAL A 176 13.82 10.48 24.36
CA VAL A 176 13.13 10.48 25.65
C VAL A 176 11.73 9.88 25.46
N ASN A 177 11.52 8.71 26.04
CA ASN A 177 10.20 8.06 26.03
C ASN A 177 9.43 8.37 27.32
N THR A 178 8.29 9.03 27.21
CA THR A 178 7.43 9.43 28.32
C THR A 178 6.08 8.71 28.24
N LYS A 179 5.69 8.04 29.30
CA LYS A 179 4.35 7.43 29.42
C LYS A 179 3.41 8.46 30.05
N ALA A 180 2.57 9.09 29.24
CA ALA A 180 1.64 10.13 29.69
C ALA A 180 0.47 10.29 28.72
N LYS A 181 -0.69 10.64 29.27
CA LYS A 181 -1.90 10.95 28.51
C LYS A 181 -2.05 12.46 28.34
N ILE A 182 -1.99 12.94 27.11
CA ILE A 182 -2.15 14.37 26.81
C ILE A 182 -3.64 14.74 26.93
N ILE A 183 -3.94 15.73 27.76
CA ILE A 183 -5.30 16.21 28.02
C ILE A 183 -5.55 17.63 27.51
N ASN A 184 -4.50 18.48 27.49
CA ASN A 184 -4.64 19.89 27.11
C ASN A 184 -3.44 20.40 26.31
N ALA A 185 -3.59 21.56 25.70
CA ALA A 185 -2.53 22.30 25.04
C ALA A 185 -2.61 23.79 25.39
N LEU A 186 -1.46 24.43 25.58
CA LEU A 186 -1.32 25.88 25.76
C LEU A 186 -0.77 26.47 24.46
N TYR A 187 -1.32 27.61 24.06
CA TYR A 187 -0.99 28.25 22.79
C TYR A 187 -0.26 29.58 23.02
N ASP A 188 0.52 29.98 22.02
CA ASP A 188 1.04 31.33 21.90
C ASP A 188 0.03 32.27 21.18
N ASP A 189 0.41 33.55 21.02
CA ASP A 189 -0.42 34.56 20.35
C ASP A 189 -0.60 34.29 18.84
N GLN A 190 0.19 33.37 18.26
CA GLN A 190 0.15 32.96 16.86
C GLN A 190 -0.60 31.63 16.66
N CYS A 191 -1.25 31.13 17.71
CA CYS A 191 -1.93 29.83 17.73
C CYS A 191 -1.01 28.61 17.54
N ASN A 192 0.31 28.74 17.75
CA ASN A 192 1.17 27.57 17.86
C ASN A 192 0.99 26.92 19.25
N ILE A 193 1.13 25.60 19.31
CA ILE A 193 1.21 24.91 20.61
C ILE A 193 2.56 25.29 21.26
N LYS A 194 2.48 25.97 22.40
CA LYS A 194 3.64 26.29 23.25
C LYS A 194 3.98 25.10 24.17
N SER A 195 2.97 24.42 24.67
CA SER A 195 3.12 23.32 25.62
C SER A 195 1.94 22.37 25.55
N LEU A 196 2.21 21.07 25.57
CA LEU A 196 1.19 20.07 25.88
C LEU A 196 1.15 19.83 27.39
N VAL A 197 -0.05 19.59 27.91
CA VAL A 197 -0.26 19.29 29.35
C VAL A 197 -0.82 17.88 29.46
N ASP A 198 -0.16 17.04 30.24
CA ASP A 198 -0.63 15.68 30.50
C ASP A 198 -1.61 15.60 31.71
N ALA A 199 -2.11 14.40 31.96
CA ALA A 199 -3.08 14.14 33.03
C ALA A 199 -2.53 14.40 34.45
N GLU A 200 -1.20 14.44 34.61
CA GLU A 200 -0.53 14.75 35.87
C GLU A 200 -0.22 16.26 36.02
N GLY A 201 -0.57 17.05 34.99
CA GLY A 201 -0.31 18.49 34.94
C GLY A 201 1.12 18.84 34.54
N ILE A 202 1.90 17.89 34.03
CA ILE A 202 3.25 18.12 33.54
C ILE A 202 3.19 18.78 32.17
N HIS A 203 4.09 19.73 31.95
CA HIS A 203 4.21 20.51 30.72
C HIS A 203 5.30 19.96 29.81
N HIS A 204 4.95 19.65 28.57
CA HIS A 204 5.84 19.17 27.53
C HIS A 204 5.99 20.25 26.46
N ASN A 205 7.14 20.91 26.42
CA ASN A 205 7.44 21.99 25.49
C ASN A 205 8.24 21.47 24.29
N ALA A 206 7.95 21.93 23.09
CA ALA A 206 8.72 21.64 21.88
C ALA A 206 8.57 22.78 20.85
N ASP A 207 9.45 22.80 19.85
CA ASP A 207 9.35 23.69 18.70
C ASP A 207 8.29 23.18 17.72
N TYR A 208 8.24 21.88 17.50
CA TYR A 208 7.24 21.18 16.68
C TYR A 208 6.68 19.97 17.41
N PHE A 209 5.39 19.72 17.13
CA PHE A 209 4.64 18.58 17.65
C PHE A 209 4.17 17.70 16.50
N ILE A 210 4.44 16.38 16.57
CA ILE A 210 4.05 15.44 15.54
C ILE A 210 2.96 14.53 16.12
N ASP A 211 1.77 14.57 15.51
CA ASP A 211 0.61 13.78 15.90
C ASP A 211 0.68 12.39 15.22
N CYS A 212 1.00 11.38 16.02
CA CYS A 212 1.00 9.96 15.67
C CYS A 212 -0.03 9.17 16.48
N THR A 213 -1.12 9.83 16.94
CA THR A 213 -2.12 9.25 17.84
C THR A 213 -3.20 8.41 17.14
N GLY A 214 -2.96 8.04 15.89
CA GLY A 214 -3.87 7.20 15.12
C GLY A 214 -5.22 7.89 14.87
N PHE A 215 -6.28 7.11 14.80
CA PHE A 215 -7.63 7.63 14.55
C PHE A 215 -8.11 8.68 15.55
N SER A 216 -7.53 8.72 16.75
CA SER A 216 -7.86 9.73 17.78
C SER A 216 -7.47 11.14 17.39
N SER A 217 -6.42 11.31 16.57
CA SER A 217 -5.91 12.60 16.09
C SER A 217 -5.92 13.68 17.18
N VAL A 218 -5.26 13.35 18.30
CA VAL A 218 -5.33 14.14 19.53
C VAL A 218 -4.84 15.57 19.33
N LEU A 219 -3.80 15.78 18.54
CA LEU A 219 -3.29 17.12 18.30
C LEU A 219 -3.94 17.76 17.08
N LEU A 220 -3.88 17.12 15.93
CA LEU A 220 -4.27 17.74 14.67
C LEU A 220 -5.79 18.02 14.61
N GLU A 221 -6.63 17.09 15.05
CA GLU A 221 -8.08 17.31 15.13
C GLU A 221 -8.48 18.03 16.41
N GLN A 222 -8.18 17.43 17.59
CA GLN A 222 -8.79 17.89 18.84
C GLN A 222 -8.17 19.18 19.37
N LYS A 223 -6.88 19.46 19.08
CA LYS A 223 -6.21 20.68 19.58
C LYS A 223 -6.09 21.76 18.51
N MET A 224 -5.87 21.36 17.22
CA MET A 224 -5.74 22.33 16.13
C MET A 224 -7.04 22.50 15.33
N GLY A 225 -8.11 21.77 15.65
CA GLY A 225 -9.42 21.91 15.02
C GLY A 225 -9.47 21.53 13.54
N GLN A 226 -8.56 20.66 13.09
CA GLN A 226 -8.56 20.26 11.68
C GLN A 226 -9.72 19.31 11.39
N GLU A 227 -10.64 19.79 10.55
CA GLU A 227 -11.83 19.06 10.14
C GLU A 227 -11.49 17.79 9.39
N PHE A 228 -12.22 16.70 9.66
CA PHE A 228 -12.13 15.46 8.89
C PHE A 228 -12.98 15.54 7.63
N ILE A 229 -12.35 15.39 6.47
CA ILE A 229 -12.98 15.33 5.15
C ILE A 229 -13.15 13.86 4.79
N GLN A 230 -14.40 13.39 4.80
CA GLN A 230 -14.73 12.00 4.48
C GLN A 230 -14.70 11.73 2.98
N PHE A 231 -14.28 10.52 2.58
CA PHE A 231 -14.36 10.02 1.21
C PHE A 231 -15.61 9.14 1.05
N PRO A 232 -16.68 9.67 0.45
CA PRO A 232 -17.97 9.00 0.49
C PRO A 232 -18.08 7.80 -0.48
N ASN A 233 -17.20 7.71 -1.49
CA ASN A 233 -17.30 6.70 -2.54
C ASN A 233 -16.62 5.36 -2.20
N LEU A 234 -15.88 5.30 -1.11
CA LEU A 234 -15.28 4.04 -0.64
C LEU A 234 -16.28 3.26 0.20
N PRO A 235 -16.52 1.98 -0.15
CA PRO A 235 -17.69 1.25 0.37
C PRO A 235 -17.57 0.78 1.81
N ASN A 236 -16.35 0.52 2.27
CA ASN A 236 -16.12 -0.21 3.50
C ASN A 236 -15.89 0.73 4.69
N ASP A 237 -16.32 0.30 5.87
CA ASP A 237 -16.19 1.07 7.10
C ASP A 237 -15.85 0.21 8.32
N SER A 238 -15.72 -1.10 8.11
CA SER A 238 -15.54 -2.07 9.18
C SER A 238 -14.60 -3.20 8.74
N ALA A 239 -13.96 -3.85 9.71
CA ALA A 239 -13.16 -5.04 9.47
C ALA A 239 -13.30 -6.07 10.61
N VAL A 240 -13.17 -7.36 10.25
CA VAL A 240 -12.97 -8.48 11.18
C VAL A 240 -11.56 -9.00 10.96
N VAL A 241 -10.75 -9.08 12.00
CA VAL A 241 -9.31 -9.39 11.88
C VAL A 241 -8.88 -10.51 12.82
N ALA A 242 -7.87 -11.30 12.40
CA ALA A 242 -7.27 -12.35 13.21
C ALA A 242 -5.87 -12.74 12.74
N HIS A 243 -5.07 -13.30 13.66
CA HIS A 243 -3.87 -14.05 13.34
C HIS A 243 -4.19 -15.54 13.19
N VAL A 244 -4.10 -16.04 11.96
CA VAL A 244 -4.44 -17.43 11.64
C VAL A 244 -3.16 -18.28 11.57
N PRO A 245 -3.04 -19.39 12.31
CA PRO A 245 -1.86 -20.23 12.23
C PRO A 245 -1.74 -20.91 10.85
N TYR A 246 -0.51 -21.10 10.39
CA TYR A 246 -0.22 -21.91 9.20
C TYR A 246 -0.66 -23.36 9.37
N LYS A 247 -1.25 -23.94 8.34
CA LYS A 247 -1.43 -25.40 8.20
C LYS A 247 -0.18 -26.03 7.57
N ASP A 248 0.35 -25.39 6.53
CA ASP A 248 1.60 -25.77 5.84
C ASP A 248 2.36 -24.50 5.46
N LYS A 249 3.35 -24.16 6.27
CA LYS A 249 4.12 -22.93 6.11
C LYS A 249 4.82 -22.81 4.75
N ASN A 250 5.29 -23.93 4.21
CA ASN A 250 5.98 -23.93 2.91
C ASN A 250 5.04 -23.63 1.73
N LYS A 251 3.76 -23.96 1.86
CA LYS A 251 2.76 -23.70 0.83
C LYS A 251 2.04 -22.37 1.00
N GLU A 252 1.80 -21.97 2.26
CA GLU A 252 0.94 -20.81 2.57
C GLU A 252 1.71 -19.51 2.77
N MET A 253 3.03 -19.57 3.07
CA MET A 253 3.89 -18.38 3.16
C MET A 253 4.20 -17.88 1.75
N LYS A 254 3.26 -17.14 1.18
CA LYS A 254 3.43 -16.55 -0.15
C LYS A 254 4.25 -15.25 -0.08
N ASN A 255 4.94 -14.92 -1.16
CA ASN A 255 5.63 -13.66 -1.35
C ASN A 255 4.73 -12.57 -1.93
N GLN A 256 3.45 -12.61 -1.60
CA GLN A 256 2.43 -11.67 -2.07
C GLN A 256 1.33 -11.51 -1.02
N THR A 257 0.73 -10.34 -0.95
CA THR A 257 -0.53 -10.14 -0.25
C THR A 257 -1.65 -10.66 -1.14
N ASP A 258 -2.62 -11.40 -0.61
CA ASP A 258 -3.84 -11.76 -1.33
C ASP A 258 -5.02 -10.92 -0.84
N GLY A 259 -5.71 -10.26 -1.76
CA GLY A 259 -6.97 -9.58 -1.56
C GLY A 259 -8.10 -10.40 -2.17
N TYR A 260 -8.76 -11.24 -1.37
CA TYR A 260 -9.83 -12.12 -1.82
C TYR A 260 -11.20 -11.44 -1.70
N ALA A 261 -11.89 -11.21 -2.81
CA ALA A 261 -13.22 -10.61 -2.82
C ALA A 261 -14.28 -11.58 -2.26
N LEU A 262 -15.03 -11.12 -1.24
CA LEU A 262 -16.13 -11.82 -0.59
C LEU A 262 -17.47 -11.16 -0.96
N ASP A 263 -18.57 -11.59 -0.33
CA ASP A 263 -19.90 -11.14 -0.72
C ASP A 263 -20.17 -9.66 -0.40
N ASN A 264 -19.58 -9.13 0.70
CA ASN A 264 -19.83 -7.77 1.17
C ASN A 264 -18.56 -6.93 1.35
N GLY A 265 -17.47 -7.31 0.69
CA GLY A 265 -16.16 -6.67 0.79
C GLY A 265 -15.04 -7.60 0.33
N TRP A 266 -13.85 -7.52 0.96
CA TRP A 266 -12.69 -8.33 0.60
C TRP A 266 -11.83 -8.69 1.82
N CYS A 267 -11.18 -9.86 1.76
CA CYS A 267 -10.34 -10.38 2.84
C CYS A 267 -8.87 -10.36 2.43
N TRP A 268 -8.01 -9.68 3.23
CA TRP A 268 -6.57 -9.77 3.04
C TRP A 268 -5.98 -11.03 3.67
N THR A 269 -4.90 -11.51 3.06
CA THR A 269 -3.99 -12.48 3.66
C THR A 269 -2.57 -11.93 3.57
N ILE A 270 -1.96 -11.65 4.71
CA ILE A 270 -0.61 -11.14 4.89
C ILE A 270 0.25 -12.23 5.55
N PRO A 271 1.15 -12.90 4.80
CA PRO A 271 2.01 -13.95 5.36
C PRO A 271 3.15 -13.35 6.21
N LEU A 272 3.05 -13.47 7.52
CA LEU A 272 4.12 -13.19 8.46
C LEU A 272 4.95 -14.45 8.72
N TRP A 273 6.14 -14.33 9.31
CA TRP A 273 6.94 -15.52 9.62
C TRP A 273 6.22 -16.50 10.55
N ASN A 274 5.48 -16.04 11.55
CA ASN A 274 4.84 -16.86 12.58
C ASN A 274 3.39 -17.25 12.27
N SER A 275 2.66 -16.44 11.49
CA SER A 275 1.21 -16.61 11.25
C SER A 275 0.79 -15.93 9.94
N LEU A 276 -0.47 -16.15 9.54
CA LEU A 276 -1.15 -15.38 8.50
C LEU A 276 -1.97 -14.28 9.18
N GLY A 277 -1.61 -13.00 8.96
CA GLY A 277 -2.50 -11.89 9.26
C GLY A 277 -3.66 -11.90 8.29
N LYS A 278 -4.89 -12.04 8.77
CA LYS A 278 -6.09 -12.02 7.93
C LYS A 278 -7.08 -11.00 8.45
N GLY A 279 -7.73 -10.32 7.51
CA GLY A 279 -8.81 -9.41 7.86
C GLY A 279 -9.80 -9.22 6.73
N TYR A 280 -11.06 -9.22 7.08
CA TYR A 280 -12.17 -9.00 6.18
C TYR A 280 -12.68 -7.57 6.33
N VAL A 281 -12.38 -6.75 5.34
CA VAL A 281 -12.88 -5.38 5.19
C VAL A 281 -14.25 -5.45 4.54
N TYR A 282 -15.28 -4.86 5.16
CA TYR A 282 -16.65 -4.95 4.67
C TYR A 282 -17.41 -3.64 4.90
N SER A 283 -18.54 -3.51 4.19
CA SER A 283 -19.47 -2.39 4.37
C SER A 283 -20.57 -2.75 5.37
N SER A 284 -20.68 -1.97 6.45
CA SER A 284 -21.74 -2.15 7.44
C SER A 284 -23.16 -1.81 6.91
N GLU A 285 -23.24 -1.17 5.75
CA GLU A 285 -24.50 -0.94 5.05
C GLU A 285 -25.08 -2.26 4.47
N PHE A 286 -24.21 -3.19 4.05
CA PHE A 286 -24.61 -4.45 3.41
C PHE A 286 -24.53 -5.67 4.34
N ALA A 287 -23.69 -5.65 5.37
CA ALA A 287 -23.53 -6.76 6.28
C ALA A 287 -23.43 -6.31 7.74
N LEU A 288 -24.27 -6.87 8.60
CA LEU A 288 -24.11 -6.72 10.05
C LEU A 288 -22.83 -7.41 10.53
N PRO A 289 -22.21 -6.97 11.64
CA PRO A 289 -20.96 -7.55 12.15
C PRO A 289 -20.95 -9.08 12.28
N GLY A 290 -22.05 -9.67 12.77
CA GLY A 290 -22.16 -11.14 12.91
C GLY A 290 -22.23 -11.87 11.58
N ILE A 291 -22.78 -11.25 10.53
CA ILE A 291 -22.79 -11.82 9.15
C ILE A 291 -21.39 -11.77 8.56
N ALA A 292 -20.72 -10.63 8.69
CA ALA A 292 -19.34 -10.46 8.22
C ALA A 292 -18.38 -11.42 8.94
N GLU A 293 -18.54 -11.60 10.27
CA GLU A 293 -17.75 -12.56 11.02
C GLU A 293 -18.00 -14.00 10.56
N ALA A 294 -19.25 -14.39 10.31
CA ALA A 294 -19.59 -15.73 9.83
C ALA A 294 -18.97 -15.98 8.44
N GLU A 295 -18.99 -14.99 7.56
CA GLU A 295 -18.37 -15.02 6.23
C GLU A 295 -16.84 -15.14 6.33
N PHE A 296 -16.21 -14.35 7.18
CA PHE A 296 -14.77 -14.43 7.48
C PHE A 296 -14.38 -15.83 7.98
N ARG A 297 -15.12 -16.38 8.95
CA ARG A 297 -14.89 -17.71 9.51
C ARG A 297 -15.06 -18.82 8.45
N LYS A 298 -16.08 -18.71 7.62
CA LYS A 298 -16.30 -19.65 6.49
C LYS A 298 -15.13 -19.62 5.51
N HIS A 299 -14.65 -18.43 5.14
CA HIS A 299 -13.54 -18.25 4.20
C HIS A 299 -12.20 -18.74 4.76
N THR A 300 -11.89 -18.38 6.02
CA THR A 300 -10.59 -18.67 6.64
C THR A 300 -10.50 -20.03 7.31
N GLY A 301 -11.64 -20.60 7.68
CA GLY A 301 -11.71 -21.80 8.55
C GLY A 301 -11.29 -21.52 10.01
N TYR A 302 -11.18 -20.24 10.41
CA TYR A 302 -10.71 -19.84 11.74
C TYR A 302 -11.85 -19.76 12.73
N ALA A 303 -11.74 -20.49 13.85
CA ALA A 303 -12.82 -20.64 14.84
C ALA A 303 -12.57 -19.92 16.18
N HIS A 304 -11.39 -19.31 16.33
CA HIS A 304 -11.02 -18.66 17.61
C HIS A 304 -11.43 -17.18 17.64
N GLU A 305 -10.94 -16.46 18.62
CA GLU A 305 -11.25 -15.04 18.85
C GLU A 305 -10.85 -14.16 17.66
N VAL A 306 -11.71 -13.22 17.32
CA VAL A 306 -11.50 -12.20 16.29
C VAL A 306 -11.69 -10.82 16.86
N GLU A 307 -11.07 -9.82 16.26
CA GLU A 307 -11.24 -8.43 16.64
C GLU A 307 -12.09 -7.70 15.58
N HIS A 308 -12.99 -6.83 16.03
CA HIS A 308 -13.80 -5.98 15.17
C HIS A 308 -13.28 -4.54 15.22
N ILE A 309 -13.03 -3.97 14.06
CA ILE A 309 -12.50 -2.62 13.88
C ILE A 309 -13.51 -1.80 13.07
N LYS A 310 -13.77 -0.56 13.51
CA LYS A 310 -14.49 0.45 12.71
C LYS A 310 -13.56 1.54 12.30
N PHE A 311 -13.73 2.04 11.09
CA PHE A 311 -12.90 3.11 10.54
C PHE A 311 -13.72 4.02 9.62
N LYS A 312 -13.11 5.14 9.22
CA LYS A 312 -13.65 6.06 8.21
C LYS A 312 -12.56 6.37 7.19
N HIS A 313 -12.92 6.33 5.92
CA HIS A 313 -12.06 6.82 4.87
C HIS A 313 -12.08 8.34 4.82
N GLY A 314 -10.92 8.95 4.71
CA GLY A 314 -10.82 10.40 4.63
C GLY A 314 -9.50 10.92 5.17
N ARG A 315 -9.42 12.23 5.30
CA ARG A 315 -8.25 12.94 5.80
C ARG A 315 -8.63 14.21 6.57
N ARG A 316 -7.70 14.73 7.32
CA ARG A 316 -7.82 16.09 7.86
C ARG A 316 -7.65 17.12 6.73
N ARG A 317 -8.22 18.31 6.93
CA ARG A 317 -8.12 19.41 5.96
C ARG A 317 -6.65 19.74 5.67
N LEU A 318 -5.83 19.86 6.70
CA LEU A 318 -4.38 20.08 6.62
C LEU A 318 -3.64 18.95 7.33
N GLY A 319 -2.53 18.49 6.74
CA GLY A 319 -1.60 17.57 7.38
C GLY A 319 -0.62 18.29 8.29
N TRP A 320 -0.34 19.57 8.01
CA TRP A 320 0.48 20.45 8.82
C TRP A 320 -0.26 21.75 9.12
N SER A 321 -0.53 22.02 10.38
CA SER A 321 -1.20 23.23 10.87
C SER A 321 -0.36 23.87 11.96
N GLN A 322 0.08 25.10 11.72
CA GLN A 322 0.98 25.83 12.60
C GLN A 322 2.27 25.02 12.88
N ASN A 323 2.56 24.67 14.12
CA ASN A 323 3.69 23.82 14.49
C ASN A 323 3.26 22.36 14.79
N VAL A 324 2.11 21.92 14.29
CA VAL A 324 1.59 20.54 14.47
C VAL A 324 1.50 19.82 13.13
N ILE A 325 2.08 18.62 13.06
CA ILE A 325 2.11 17.77 11.86
C ILE A 325 1.45 16.43 12.16
N GLY A 326 0.46 16.01 11.38
CA GLY A 326 -0.16 14.68 11.47
C GLY A 326 0.55 13.66 10.59
N ILE A 327 0.90 12.51 11.16
CA ILE A 327 1.52 11.38 10.45
C ILE A 327 0.69 10.11 10.64
N GLY A 328 0.50 9.36 9.56
CA GLY A 328 -0.29 8.12 9.56
C GLY A 328 -1.77 8.40 9.76
N LEU A 329 -2.44 7.56 10.56
CA LEU A 329 -3.90 7.61 10.74
C LEU A 329 -4.41 8.89 11.42
N SER A 330 -3.55 9.68 12.06
CA SER A 330 -3.93 10.98 12.61
C SER A 330 -4.22 12.01 11.52
N TYR A 331 -3.55 11.90 10.36
CA TYR A 331 -3.84 12.72 9.18
C TYR A 331 -4.95 12.14 8.32
N GLY A 332 -4.84 10.86 7.92
CA GLY A 332 -5.81 10.27 7.02
C GLY A 332 -5.73 8.75 6.93
N PHE A 333 -6.77 8.15 6.37
CA PHE A 333 -6.87 6.70 6.23
C PHE A 333 -7.62 6.31 4.96
N LEU A 334 -7.10 5.26 4.32
CA LEU A 334 -7.75 4.47 3.28
C LEU A 334 -7.65 2.99 3.66
N GLU A 335 -8.63 2.20 3.25
CA GLU A 335 -8.56 0.75 3.41
C GLU A 335 -7.28 0.18 2.77
N PRO A 336 -6.70 -0.89 3.33
CA PRO A 336 -5.36 -1.34 2.98
C PRO A 336 -5.29 -2.20 1.70
N LEU A 337 -6.24 -2.07 0.77
CA LEU A 337 -6.31 -2.86 -0.48
C LEU A 337 -5.00 -2.79 -1.28
N GLU A 338 -4.40 -1.62 -1.33
CA GLU A 338 -3.12 -1.36 -2.00
C GLU A 338 -1.99 -1.06 -1.01
N SER A 339 -2.08 -1.60 0.23
CA SER A 339 -1.07 -1.42 1.27
C SER A 339 -0.81 0.05 1.62
N THR A 340 -1.86 0.86 1.58
CA THR A 340 -1.84 2.32 1.67
C THR A 340 -1.45 2.86 3.05
N GLY A 341 -1.73 2.13 4.12
CA GLY A 341 -1.56 2.60 5.50
C GLY A 341 -0.12 2.96 5.84
N LEU A 342 0.82 2.03 5.70
CA LEU A 342 2.23 2.30 5.93
C LEU A 342 2.87 3.12 4.80
N PHE A 343 2.37 2.99 3.56
CA PHE A 343 2.86 3.78 2.45
C PHE A 343 2.71 5.28 2.73
N THR A 344 1.50 5.76 3.04
CA THR A 344 1.28 7.18 3.35
C THR A 344 2.06 7.62 4.59
N THR A 345 2.22 6.72 5.57
CA THR A 345 2.99 7.02 6.78
C THR A 345 4.45 7.32 6.46
N HIS A 346 5.16 6.39 5.80
CA HIS A 346 6.59 6.58 5.54
C HIS A 346 6.88 7.66 4.49
N GLU A 347 6.02 7.84 3.47
CA GLU A 347 6.20 8.93 2.50
C GLU A 347 6.02 10.30 3.17
N ASN A 348 5.04 10.45 4.07
CA ASN A 348 4.86 11.69 4.82
C ASN A 348 6.06 11.97 5.75
N ILE A 349 6.62 10.93 6.39
CA ILE A 349 7.84 11.06 7.19
C ILE A 349 9.02 11.51 6.32
N LEU A 350 9.25 10.87 5.17
CA LEU A 350 10.35 11.23 4.27
C LEU A 350 10.22 12.65 3.72
N ARG A 351 9.01 13.09 3.37
CA ARG A 351 8.75 14.47 2.96
C ARG A 351 9.03 15.46 4.07
N LEU A 352 8.64 15.11 5.29
CA LEU A 352 8.89 15.96 6.46
C LEU A 352 10.40 16.09 6.71
N VAL A 353 11.12 14.98 6.72
CA VAL A 353 12.59 14.94 6.86
C VAL A 353 13.24 15.80 5.77
N ASP A 354 12.89 15.60 4.51
CA ASP A 354 13.44 16.36 3.38
C ASP A 354 13.15 17.88 3.51
N THR A 355 11.96 18.24 4.01
CA THR A 355 11.61 19.66 4.26
C THR A 355 12.51 20.27 5.34
N PHE A 356 12.75 19.57 6.44
CA PHE A 356 13.62 20.04 7.52
C PHE A 356 15.09 20.11 7.09
N GLU A 357 15.59 19.11 6.33
CA GLU A 357 16.97 19.10 5.82
C GLU A 357 17.25 20.27 4.87
N ARG A 358 16.36 20.49 3.88
CA ARG A 358 16.53 21.57 2.91
C ARG A 358 16.55 22.96 3.54
N ARG A 359 15.96 23.10 4.72
CA ARG A 359 15.80 24.40 5.41
C ARG A 359 16.67 24.53 6.64
N ASP A 360 17.45 23.52 6.98
CA ASP A 360 18.19 23.48 8.24
C ASP A 360 17.29 23.81 9.45
N GLY A 361 16.05 23.29 9.40
CA GLY A 361 15.01 23.53 10.39
C GLY A 361 14.29 24.88 10.32
N HIS A 362 14.69 25.80 9.45
CA HIS A 362 14.05 27.12 9.26
C HIS A 362 12.88 27.04 8.26
N VAL A 363 11.81 26.34 8.65
CA VAL A 363 10.64 26.12 7.82
C VAL A 363 9.83 27.41 7.64
N THR A 364 9.40 27.67 6.41
CA THR A 364 8.57 28.83 6.05
C THR A 364 7.15 28.40 5.68
N GLN A 365 6.22 29.37 5.59
CA GLN A 365 4.83 29.06 5.20
C GLN A 365 4.74 28.35 3.84
N ILE A 366 5.58 28.70 2.88
CA ILE A 366 5.57 28.05 1.56
C ILE A 366 5.99 26.56 1.64
N ASP A 367 6.84 26.20 2.59
CA ASP A 367 7.23 24.80 2.82
C ASP A 367 6.07 24.02 3.44
N VAL A 368 5.35 24.63 4.40
CA VAL A 368 4.12 24.08 5.01
C VAL A 368 3.03 23.89 3.95
N ASP A 369 2.79 24.88 3.10
CA ASP A 369 1.80 24.79 2.03
C ASP A 369 2.19 23.73 0.99
N GLY A 370 3.48 23.63 0.66
CA GLY A 370 4.01 22.58 -0.22
C GLY A 370 3.84 21.17 0.35
N TYR A 371 4.11 20.99 1.64
CA TYR A 371 3.87 19.72 2.32
C TYR A 371 2.38 19.36 2.30
N ASN A 372 1.51 20.29 2.70
CA ASN A 372 0.06 20.08 2.72
C ASN A 372 -0.48 19.72 1.32
N HIS A 373 -0.01 20.40 0.28
CA HIS A 373 -0.38 20.09 -1.09
C HIS A 373 0.03 18.67 -1.48
N ALA A 374 1.26 18.27 -1.16
CA ALA A 374 1.81 16.99 -1.55
C ALA A 374 1.09 15.81 -0.86
N VAL A 375 0.88 15.88 0.47
CA VAL A 375 0.21 14.80 1.22
C VAL A 375 -1.28 14.70 0.87
N HIS A 376 -1.92 15.84 0.59
CA HIS A 376 -3.30 15.89 0.09
C HIS A 376 -3.39 15.15 -1.25
N TYR A 377 -2.59 15.60 -2.22
CA TYR A 377 -2.60 15.06 -3.57
C TYR A 377 -2.34 13.55 -3.60
N GLU A 378 -1.37 13.08 -2.83
CA GLU A 378 -1.02 11.67 -2.73
C GLU A 378 -2.19 10.82 -2.21
N LEU A 379 -2.84 11.24 -1.12
CA LEU A 379 -3.94 10.49 -0.55
C LEU A 379 -5.19 10.48 -1.45
N GLU A 380 -5.49 11.60 -2.14
CA GLU A 380 -6.57 11.67 -3.12
C GLU A 380 -6.29 10.75 -4.33
N ALA A 381 -5.05 10.72 -4.83
CA ALA A 381 -4.67 9.83 -5.92
C ALA A 381 -4.78 8.35 -5.52
N MET A 382 -4.36 8.00 -4.29
CA MET A 382 -4.53 6.65 -3.74
C MET A 382 -6.01 6.29 -3.56
N LYS A 383 -6.84 7.23 -3.10
CA LYS A 383 -8.29 7.04 -3.01
C LYS A 383 -8.86 6.66 -4.38
N GLU A 384 -8.56 7.45 -5.41
CA GLU A 384 -9.03 7.19 -6.77
C GLU A 384 -8.56 5.83 -7.28
N PHE A 385 -7.32 5.45 -7.00
CA PHE A 385 -6.81 4.15 -7.37
C PHE A 385 -7.55 2.99 -6.67
N VAL A 386 -7.87 3.12 -5.39
CA VAL A 386 -8.67 2.11 -4.67
C VAL A 386 -10.11 2.06 -5.22
N GLU A 387 -10.76 3.21 -5.44
CA GLU A 387 -12.10 3.30 -6.05
C GLU A 387 -12.18 2.55 -7.40
N MET A 388 -11.09 2.58 -8.18
CA MET A 388 -11.02 1.92 -9.48
C MET A 388 -11.14 0.40 -9.42
N HIS A 389 -10.67 -0.24 -8.36
CA HIS A 389 -10.82 -1.68 -8.19
C HIS A 389 -12.29 -2.09 -8.11
N TYR A 390 -13.08 -1.31 -7.40
CA TYR A 390 -14.53 -1.52 -7.29
C TYR A 390 -15.24 -1.20 -8.60
N TYR A 391 -14.96 -0.03 -9.14
CA TYR A 391 -15.59 0.44 -10.37
C TYR A 391 -15.34 -0.48 -11.56
N LEU A 392 -14.13 -1.00 -11.74
CA LEU A 392 -13.77 -1.89 -12.84
C LEU A 392 -14.19 -3.35 -12.61
N SER A 393 -14.53 -3.73 -11.39
CA SER A 393 -15.02 -5.09 -11.10
C SER A 393 -16.33 -5.35 -11.84
N PRO A 394 -16.43 -6.40 -12.67
CA PRO A 394 -17.65 -6.77 -13.35
C PRO A 394 -18.62 -7.57 -12.46
N ARG A 395 -18.32 -7.78 -11.18
CA ARG A 395 -19.16 -8.53 -10.23
C ARG A 395 -20.50 -7.84 -9.99
N ILE A 396 -21.59 -8.60 -10.13
CA ILE A 396 -22.96 -8.17 -9.86
C ILE A 396 -23.77 -9.21 -9.08
N ASP A 397 -23.09 -10.21 -8.53
CA ASP A 397 -23.69 -11.39 -7.90
C ASP A 397 -24.34 -11.09 -6.55
N THR A 398 -23.83 -10.09 -5.80
CA THR A 398 -24.39 -9.66 -4.52
C THR A 398 -24.95 -8.23 -4.56
N PRO A 399 -25.79 -7.80 -3.57
CA PRO A 399 -26.21 -6.41 -3.47
C PRO A 399 -25.05 -5.42 -3.37
N TYR A 400 -24.02 -5.75 -2.58
CA TYR A 400 -22.80 -4.97 -2.43
C TYR A 400 -22.10 -4.75 -3.78
N TRP A 401 -21.79 -5.81 -4.52
CA TRP A 401 -21.11 -5.71 -5.81
C TRP A 401 -21.97 -4.99 -6.85
N ARG A 402 -23.28 -5.25 -6.90
CA ARG A 402 -24.21 -4.51 -7.80
C ARG A 402 -24.19 -3.00 -7.54
N HIS A 403 -24.08 -2.59 -6.28
CA HIS A 403 -24.09 -1.18 -5.92
C HIS A 403 -22.83 -0.46 -6.43
N TYR A 404 -21.64 -1.09 -6.26
CA TYR A 404 -20.37 -0.46 -6.60
C TYR A 404 -19.90 -0.71 -8.03
N SER A 405 -20.32 -1.80 -8.68
CA SER A 405 -19.97 -2.12 -10.08
C SER A 405 -20.84 -1.42 -11.12
N ASN A 406 -22.04 -1.02 -10.77
CA ASN A 406 -23.00 -0.38 -11.70
C ASN A 406 -22.86 1.15 -11.78
N GLY A 407 -21.71 1.68 -11.49
CA GLY A 407 -21.41 3.07 -11.70
C GLY A 407 -21.91 3.97 -10.58
N SER A 408 -21.47 3.71 -9.35
CA SER A 408 -21.39 4.79 -8.39
C SER A 408 -20.59 5.92 -9.06
N PRO A 409 -21.06 7.18 -9.02
CA PRO A 409 -20.39 8.27 -9.72
C PRO A 409 -19.05 8.54 -9.09
N LEU A 410 -18.00 7.91 -9.60
CA LEU A 410 -16.64 8.33 -9.31
C LEU A 410 -16.49 9.75 -9.82
N SER A 411 -15.92 10.63 -9.02
CA SER A 411 -15.72 12.05 -9.36
C SER A 411 -14.96 12.26 -10.67
N HIS A 412 -14.29 11.22 -11.17
CA HIS A 412 -13.51 11.21 -12.41
C HIS A 412 -13.94 10.14 -13.42
N GLU A 413 -15.10 9.52 -13.24
CA GLU A 413 -15.63 8.44 -14.09
C GLU A 413 -15.57 8.79 -15.58
N GLN A 414 -16.07 9.96 -15.98
CA GLN A 414 -16.06 10.35 -17.39
C GLN A 414 -14.66 10.55 -17.95
N MET A 415 -13.75 11.07 -17.15
CA MET A 415 -12.37 11.27 -17.55
C MET A 415 -11.63 9.95 -17.65
N PHE A 416 -11.84 9.07 -16.67
CA PHE A 416 -11.24 7.72 -16.66
C PHE A 416 -11.72 6.88 -17.84
N ASP A 417 -13.03 6.82 -18.08
CA ASP A 417 -13.59 6.08 -19.20
C ASP A 417 -13.06 6.58 -20.55
N LYS A 418 -12.93 7.89 -20.72
CA LYS A 418 -12.29 8.47 -21.92
C LYS A 418 -10.82 8.11 -22.04
N VAL A 419 -10.09 8.16 -20.96
CA VAL A 419 -8.66 7.87 -20.91
C VAL A 419 -8.38 6.41 -21.23
N VAL A 420 -9.13 5.48 -20.62
CA VAL A 420 -8.91 4.05 -20.81
C VAL A 420 -9.42 3.58 -22.19
N ARG A 421 -10.41 4.25 -22.78
CA ARG A 421 -10.87 3.94 -24.14
C ARG A 421 -9.98 4.50 -25.25
N SER A 422 -9.13 5.46 -24.96
CA SER A 422 -8.20 6.02 -25.94
C SER A 422 -6.77 5.63 -25.59
N PRO A 423 -6.08 4.85 -26.46
CA PRO A 423 -4.67 4.51 -26.24
C PRO A 423 -3.77 5.70 -26.03
N ARG A 424 -4.04 6.80 -26.75
CA ARG A 424 -3.28 8.05 -26.64
C ARG A 424 -3.57 8.75 -25.31
N LEU A 425 -4.83 8.85 -24.93
CA LEU A 425 -5.23 9.45 -23.65
C LEU A 425 -4.77 8.60 -22.46
N TYR A 426 -4.70 7.28 -22.60
CA TYR A 426 -4.15 6.40 -21.58
C TYR A 426 -2.64 6.68 -21.33
N GLN A 427 -1.85 6.92 -22.37
CA GLN A 427 -0.47 7.38 -22.20
C GLN A 427 -0.41 8.76 -21.55
N GLU A 428 -1.28 9.68 -21.94
CA GLU A 428 -1.37 10.99 -21.33
C GLU A 428 -1.80 10.91 -19.86
N PHE A 429 -2.71 10.01 -19.51
CA PHE A 429 -3.16 9.78 -18.13
C PHE A 429 -2.03 9.22 -17.26
N ILE A 430 -1.34 8.19 -17.70
CA ILE A 430 -0.17 7.67 -16.99
C ILE A 430 0.91 8.76 -16.90
N HIS A 431 1.10 9.54 -17.95
CA HIS A 431 2.05 10.64 -17.97
C HIS A 431 1.62 11.76 -17.00
N CYS A 432 0.35 12.15 -16.97
CA CYS A 432 -0.18 13.13 -16.01
C CYS A 432 -0.05 12.64 -14.56
N TRP A 433 -0.28 11.36 -14.30
CA TRP A 433 -0.08 10.76 -12.99
C TRP A 433 1.40 10.72 -12.58
N ASN A 434 2.30 10.51 -13.54
CA ASN A 434 3.75 10.56 -13.32
C ASN A 434 4.29 11.98 -13.13
N ILE A 435 3.75 12.98 -13.85
CA ILE A 435 4.20 14.39 -13.79
C ILE A 435 3.78 15.06 -12.49
N SER A 436 2.62 14.70 -11.94
CA SER A 436 2.06 15.34 -10.76
C SER A 436 2.65 14.89 -9.43
N ASN A 437 3.84 14.27 -9.42
CA ASN A 437 4.46 13.67 -8.22
C ASN A 437 3.63 12.57 -7.54
N ALA A 438 2.65 12.01 -8.24
CA ALA A 438 2.05 10.76 -7.81
C ALA A 438 3.16 9.71 -7.67
N PRO A 439 3.08 8.84 -6.66
CA PRO A 439 4.04 7.77 -6.51
C PRO A 439 4.15 7.00 -7.83
N LYS A 440 5.37 6.67 -8.25
CA LYS A 440 5.62 5.90 -9.49
C LYS A 440 4.85 4.57 -9.55
N ASP A 441 4.35 4.10 -8.41
CA ASP A 441 3.62 2.85 -8.25
C ASP A 441 2.14 2.91 -8.63
N LEU A 442 1.58 4.08 -8.90
CA LEU A 442 0.26 4.17 -9.52
C LEU A 442 0.27 3.63 -10.98
N GLY A 443 1.41 3.18 -11.48
CA GLY A 443 1.54 2.29 -12.64
C GLY A 443 0.83 0.93 -12.51
N GLY A 444 0.19 0.65 -11.38
CA GLY A 444 -0.67 -0.53 -11.14
C GLY A 444 -1.95 -0.56 -11.98
N LEU A 445 -2.47 0.59 -12.37
CA LEU A 445 -3.75 0.67 -13.09
C LEU A 445 -3.87 -0.23 -14.31
N PRO A 446 -2.87 -0.38 -15.20
CA PRO A 446 -2.95 -1.29 -16.34
C PRO A 446 -3.11 -2.75 -15.91
N TYR A 447 -2.43 -3.16 -14.83
CA TYR A 447 -2.53 -4.53 -14.30
C TYR A 447 -3.93 -4.79 -13.72
N ILE A 448 -4.48 -3.84 -12.96
CA ILE A 448 -5.82 -3.93 -12.39
C ILE A 448 -6.87 -3.95 -13.49
N ALA A 449 -6.82 -3.02 -14.44
CA ALA A 449 -7.76 -2.95 -15.55
C ALA A 449 -7.76 -4.24 -16.38
N ALA A 450 -6.60 -4.71 -16.79
CA ALA A 450 -6.47 -5.96 -17.54
C ALA A 450 -6.93 -7.17 -16.72
N GLY A 451 -6.56 -7.23 -15.44
CA GLY A 451 -6.95 -8.29 -14.51
C GLY A 451 -8.46 -8.38 -14.33
N LEU A 452 -9.15 -7.25 -14.24
CA LEU A 452 -10.61 -7.16 -14.15
C LEU A 452 -11.33 -7.37 -15.49
N GLY A 453 -10.56 -7.59 -16.57
CA GLY A 453 -11.09 -7.87 -17.90
C GLY A 453 -11.52 -6.63 -18.66
N TYR A 454 -11.07 -5.45 -18.24
CA TYR A 454 -11.30 -4.23 -18.99
C TYR A 454 -10.42 -4.19 -20.26
N HIS A 455 -11.06 -3.90 -21.39
CA HIS A 455 -10.39 -3.77 -22.68
C HIS A 455 -10.46 -2.32 -23.16
N PRO A 456 -9.30 -1.65 -23.32
CA PRO A 456 -9.25 -0.24 -23.72
C PRO A 456 -9.70 0.01 -25.16
N LEU A 457 -9.80 -1.05 -25.98
CA LEU A 457 -10.17 -0.98 -27.39
C LEU A 457 -11.39 -1.83 -27.68
N THR A 458 -12.28 -1.34 -28.53
CA THR A 458 -13.40 -2.13 -29.06
C THR A 458 -12.90 -3.10 -30.14
N LYS A 459 -13.73 -4.14 -30.44
CA LYS A 459 -13.42 -5.05 -31.57
C LYS A 459 -13.25 -4.29 -32.89
N THR A 460 -13.99 -3.20 -33.07
CA THR A 460 -13.90 -2.35 -34.26
C THR A 460 -12.54 -1.65 -34.34
N ASP A 461 -12.01 -1.15 -33.21
CA ASP A 461 -10.71 -0.48 -33.15
C ASP A 461 -9.59 -1.47 -33.46
N TYR A 462 -9.65 -2.69 -32.91
CA TYR A 462 -8.68 -3.76 -33.24
C TYR A 462 -8.71 -4.09 -34.73
N ASN A 463 -9.88 -4.34 -35.30
CA ASN A 463 -10.02 -4.67 -36.72
C ASN A 463 -9.54 -3.53 -37.61
N TYR A 464 -9.82 -2.29 -37.26
CA TYR A 464 -9.36 -1.12 -38.00
C TYR A 464 -7.83 -1.04 -38.06
N LYS A 465 -7.15 -1.20 -36.93
CA LYS A 465 -5.68 -1.11 -36.84
C LYS A 465 -5.00 -2.30 -37.50
N VAL A 466 -5.52 -3.52 -37.31
CA VAL A 466 -4.98 -4.73 -37.94
C VAL A 466 -5.18 -4.67 -39.45
N ASN A 467 -6.36 -4.23 -39.95
CA ASN A 467 -6.63 -4.15 -41.39
C ASN A 467 -5.86 -3.02 -42.08
N ARG A 468 -5.50 -1.95 -41.36
CA ARG A 468 -4.66 -0.87 -41.91
C ARG A 468 -3.16 -1.11 -41.84
N ARG A 469 -2.72 -2.28 -41.36
CA ARG A 469 -1.31 -2.61 -41.11
C ARG A 469 -0.64 -1.63 -40.11
N GLU A 470 -1.39 -0.91 -39.32
CA GLU A 470 -0.86 -0.16 -38.19
C GLU A 470 -0.31 -1.11 -37.11
N CYS A 471 -0.76 -2.37 -37.15
CA CYS A 471 -0.19 -3.49 -36.43
C CYS A 471 0.43 -4.47 -37.42
N ASP A 472 1.74 -4.49 -37.53
CA ASP A 472 2.45 -5.46 -38.37
C ASP A 472 2.35 -6.85 -37.72
N VAL A 473 1.58 -7.75 -38.35
CA VAL A 473 1.37 -9.14 -37.87
C VAL A 473 2.70 -9.90 -37.81
N SER A 474 3.65 -9.60 -38.70
CA SER A 474 5.00 -10.21 -38.70
C SER A 474 5.75 -9.79 -37.44
N TYR A 475 5.73 -8.50 -37.11
CA TYR A 475 6.31 -7.96 -35.89
C TYR A 475 5.66 -8.53 -34.61
N LEU A 476 4.32 -8.59 -34.55
CA LEU A 476 3.62 -9.21 -33.45
C LEU A 476 3.99 -10.69 -33.27
N ASN A 477 4.19 -11.43 -34.37
CA ASN A 477 4.61 -12.83 -34.30
C ASN A 477 6.04 -12.97 -33.77
N GLU A 478 6.93 -12.06 -34.12
CA GLU A 478 8.27 -11.99 -33.54
C GLU A 478 8.24 -11.72 -32.04
N LEU A 479 7.46 -10.73 -31.60
CA LEU A 479 7.28 -10.40 -30.19
C LEU A 479 6.72 -11.58 -29.39
N LYS A 480 5.71 -12.25 -29.93
CA LYS A 480 5.13 -13.47 -29.35
C LYS A 480 6.22 -14.53 -29.12
N ASN A 481 7.01 -14.84 -30.17
CA ASN A 481 8.02 -15.88 -30.09
C ASN A 481 9.11 -15.51 -29.08
N ARG A 482 9.56 -14.26 -29.08
CA ARG A 482 10.54 -13.72 -28.11
C ARG A 482 10.03 -13.88 -26.68
N HIS A 483 8.79 -13.52 -26.44
CA HIS A 483 8.15 -13.63 -25.14
C HIS A 483 8.03 -15.09 -24.67
N PHE A 484 7.59 -16.02 -25.52
CA PHE A 484 7.52 -17.45 -25.17
C PHE A 484 8.88 -18.06 -24.85
N HIS A 485 9.92 -17.70 -25.59
CA HIS A 485 11.27 -18.16 -25.29
C HIS A 485 11.76 -17.64 -23.95
N TYR A 486 11.52 -16.38 -23.65
CA TYR A 486 11.86 -15.77 -22.37
C TYR A 486 11.08 -16.44 -21.21
N ARG A 487 9.76 -16.55 -21.30
CA ARG A 487 8.90 -17.22 -20.31
C ARG A 487 9.41 -18.63 -19.99
N LYS A 488 9.69 -19.42 -21.02
CA LYS A 488 10.22 -20.78 -20.85
C LYS A 488 11.58 -20.78 -20.13
N SER A 489 12.45 -19.84 -20.48
CA SER A 489 13.78 -19.73 -19.87
C SER A 489 13.70 -19.34 -18.40
N VAL A 490 12.91 -18.32 -18.06
CA VAL A 490 12.79 -17.87 -16.66
C VAL A 490 12.14 -18.92 -15.78
N LEU A 491 11.07 -19.57 -16.24
CA LEU A 491 10.42 -20.64 -15.46
C LEU A 491 11.38 -21.82 -15.19
N LYS A 492 12.14 -22.26 -16.19
CA LYS A 492 13.18 -23.30 -16.03
C LYS A 492 14.27 -22.90 -15.03
N TYR A 493 14.63 -21.62 -14.98
CA TYR A 493 15.57 -21.12 -13.97
C TYR A 493 14.94 -21.16 -12.57
N LEU A 494 13.68 -20.71 -12.43
CA LEU A 494 12.97 -20.64 -11.15
C LEU A 494 12.65 -22.02 -10.54
N GLU A 495 12.49 -23.07 -11.34
CA GLU A 495 12.34 -24.44 -10.85
C GLU A 495 13.43 -24.85 -9.87
N LYS A 496 14.65 -24.34 -10.06
CA LYS A 496 15.84 -24.66 -9.24
C LYS A 496 16.06 -23.71 -8.07
N GLN A 497 15.26 -22.65 -7.96
CA GLN A 497 15.43 -21.67 -6.90
C GLN A 497 14.67 -22.06 -5.64
N PRO A 498 15.11 -21.61 -4.45
CA PRO A 498 14.39 -21.87 -3.21
C PRO A 498 12.98 -21.24 -3.25
N THR A 499 12.06 -21.86 -2.54
CA THR A 499 10.77 -21.21 -2.22
C THR A 499 11.01 -20.00 -1.33
N HIS A 500 10.04 -19.09 -1.25
CA HIS A 500 10.11 -17.93 -0.36
C HIS A 500 10.42 -18.34 1.10
N TYR A 501 9.74 -19.37 1.62
CA TYR A 501 10.01 -19.90 2.95
C TYR A 501 11.43 -20.44 3.11
N GLU A 502 11.93 -21.23 2.14
CA GLU A 502 13.29 -21.79 2.17
C GLU A 502 14.35 -20.69 2.10
N TYR A 503 14.12 -19.65 1.28
CA TYR A 503 15.00 -18.49 1.19
C TYR A 503 15.09 -17.75 2.53
N LEU A 504 13.94 -17.38 3.11
CA LEU A 504 13.88 -16.70 4.41
C LEU A 504 14.55 -17.52 5.50
N LYS A 505 14.27 -18.83 5.57
CA LYS A 505 14.87 -19.72 6.55
C LYS A 505 16.40 -19.77 6.44
N LYS A 506 16.94 -19.67 5.21
CA LYS A 506 18.36 -19.77 4.94
C LYS A 506 19.12 -18.47 5.18
N TYR A 507 18.52 -17.32 4.89
CA TYR A 507 19.23 -16.05 4.82
C TYR A 507 18.80 -15.01 5.87
N ILE A 508 17.59 -15.11 6.42
CA ILE A 508 17.04 -14.15 7.38
C ILE A 508 16.85 -14.80 8.76
N TYR A 509 16.27 -15.98 8.81
CA TYR A 509 15.90 -16.68 10.05
C TYR A 509 16.94 -17.75 10.46
N VAL A 510 18.19 -17.43 10.21
CA VAL A 510 19.33 -18.31 10.58
C VAL A 510 19.49 -18.42 12.09
#